data_5201d3e00bf120b09ad3f5045e604525
#
_entry.id   5201d3e00bf120b09ad3f5045e604525
#
_cell.length_a   1.000
_cell.length_b   1.000
_cell.length_c   1.000
_cell.angle_alpha   90.00
_cell.angle_beta   90.00
_cell.angle_gamma   90.00
#
_symmetry.space_group_name_H-M   'P 1'
#
loop_
_entity.id
_entity.type
_entity.pdbx_description
1 polymer ?
#
loop_
_entity_poly.entity_id
_entity_poly.type
_entity_poly.pdbx_seq_one_letter_code
_entity_poly.pdbx_strand_id
1 'polypeptide(L)'
;MLTQMQQDSVNVEDVNALLEASWTSVHTKLPALAQKFTDFYTMLTPEQRSKVKERMSKGWKSHHFERLESSNTSRIVFGMSIALDLDDIQEQEITNLINTLRGKSEEIKQRHIELREEIYEHMLQDPVNVEDVEALLDARWSEVQSKLPLLAQGFADFHTILTQEQRVKIAEKF
;
A
#
# COMPACT_ATOMS: atom_id res chain seq x y z
N MET A 1 3.88 -15.48 1.11
CA MET A 1 3.12 -15.20 -0.14
C MET A 1 3.54 -16.14 -1.27
N LEU A 2 4.82 -16.18 -1.71
CA LEU A 2 5.24 -17.04 -2.83
C LEU A 2 4.99 -18.53 -2.61
N THR A 3 5.19 -19.02 -1.40
CA THR A 3 4.89 -20.43 -1.04
C THR A 3 3.40 -20.75 -1.17
N GLN A 4 2.52 -19.78 -0.94
CA GLN A 4 1.08 -19.95 -1.11
C GLN A 4 0.68 -20.02 -2.60
N MET A 5 1.43 -19.36 -3.50
CA MET A 5 1.17 -19.43 -4.93
C MET A 5 1.36 -20.83 -5.52
N GLN A 6 2.20 -21.66 -4.92
CA GLN A 6 2.48 -23.02 -5.39
C GLN A 6 1.51 -24.08 -4.88
N GLN A 7 0.64 -23.72 -3.92
CA GLN A 7 -0.35 -24.66 -3.38
C GLN A 7 -1.52 -24.85 -4.37
N ASP A 8 -2.20 -25.97 -4.28
CA ASP A 8 -3.38 -26.27 -5.11
C ASP A 8 -4.58 -25.39 -4.74
N SER A 9 -4.66 -24.99 -3.47
CA SER A 9 -5.66 -24.05 -2.95
C SER A 9 -5.02 -23.10 -1.95
N VAL A 10 -5.50 -21.87 -1.92
CA VAL A 10 -5.08 -20.84 -0.96
C VAL A 10 -6.15 -20.65 0.10
N ASN A 11 -5.75 -20.74 1.36
CA ASN A 11 -6.60 -20.36 2.48
C ASN A 11 -6.47 -18.86 2.71
N VAL A 12 -7.58 -18.13 2.60
CA VAL A 12 -7.65 -16.67 2.81
C VAL A 12 -7.18 -16.28 4.22
N GLU A 13 -7.52 -17.10 5.22
CA GLU A 13 -7.15 -16.86 6.62
C GLU A 13 -5.63 -16.95 6.81
N ASP A 14 -4.97 -17.92 6.18
CA ASP A 14 -3.51 -18.05 6.22
C ASP A 14 -2.81 -16.86 5.54
N VAL A 15 -3.33 -16.42 4.40
CA VAL A 15 -2.82 -15.23 3.69
C VAL A 15 -3.01 -13.99 4.56
N ASN A 16 -4.19 -13.82 5.16
CA ASN A 16 -4.46 -12.70 6.05
C ASN A 16 -3.51 -12.70 7.25
N ALA A 17 -3.29 -13.86 7.88
CA ALA A 17 -2.35 -14.00 9.00
C ALA A 17 -0.91 -13.62 8.60
N LEU A 18 -0.45 -14.01 7.41
CA LEU A 18 0.86 -13.63 6.88
C LEU A 18 0.97 -12.10 6.64
N LEU A 19 -0.08 -11.49 6.09
CA LEU A 19 -0.15 -10.05 5.90
C LEU A 19 -0.14 -9.32 7.25
N GLU A 20 -0.92 -9.76 8.23
CA GLU A 20 -0.97 -9.19 9.57
C GLU A 20 0.39 -9.31 10.29
N ALA A 21 1.04 -10.46 10.23
CA ALA A 21 2.35 -10.66 10.83
C ALA A 21 3.41 -9.73 10.22
N SER A 22 3.43 -9.61 8.90
CA SER A 22 4.34 -8.72 8.18
C SER A 22 4.06 -7.26 8.54
N TRP A 23 2.79 -6.91 8.62
CA TRP A 23 2.32 -5.58 8.95
C TRP A 23 2.67 -5.22 10.39
N THR A 24 2.38 -6.08 11.36
CA THR A 24 2.74 -5.90 12.77
C THR A 24 4.25 -5.68 12.96
N SER A 25 5.08 -6.39 12.20
CA SER A 25 6.54 -6.18 12.21
C SER A 25 6.96 -4.76 11.79
N VAL A 26 6.21 -4.11 10.93
CA VAL A 26 6.44 -2.69 10.58
C VAL A 26 5.92 -1.77 11.68
N HIS A 27 4.75 -2.07 12.24
CA HIS A 27 4.12 -1.28 13.30
C HIS A 27 5.03 -1.08 14.52
N THR A 28 5.70 -2.13 14.96
CA THR A 28 6.62 -2.05 16.09
C THR A 28 7.78 -1.05 15.90
N LYS A 29 8.01 -0.58 14.68
CA LYS A 29 9.05 0.40 14.34
C LYS A 29 8.53 1.83 14.26
N LEU A 30 7.21 2.03 14.26
CA LEU A 30 6.61 3.36 14.10
C LEU A 30 6.99 4.33 15.23
N PRO A 31 6.99 3.96 16.53
CA PRO A 31 7.40 4.89 17.57
C PRO A 31 8.84 5.40 17.40
N ALA A 32 9.76 4.50 17.04
CA ALA A 32 11.14 4.89 16.77
C ALA A 32 11.27 5.80 15.53
N LEU A 33 10.41 5.60 14.54
CA LEU A 33 10.36 6.45 13.35
C LEU A 33 9.80 7.84 13.69
N ALA A 34 8.71 7.90 14.45
CA ALA A 34 8.11 9.16 14.92
C ALA A 34 9.12 9.99 15.74
N GLN A 35 9.81 9.33 16.67
CA GLN A 35 10.85 10.01 17.47
C GLN A 35 11.96 10.58 16.59
N LYS A 36 12.55 9.77 15.69
CA LYS A 36 13.61 10.23 14.80
C LYS A 36 13.15 11.37 13.88
N PHE A 37 11.90 11.31 13.43
CA PHE A 37 11.31 12.38 12.63
C PHE A 37 11.21 13.68 13.44
N THR A 38 10.70 13.60 14.67
CA THR A 38 10.59 14.76 15.56
C THR A 38 11.96 15.32 15.91
N ASP A 39 12.93 14.47 16.25
CA ASP A 39 14.31 14.90 16.53
C ASP A 39 14.91 15.64 15.34
N PHE A 40 14.77 15.10 14.14
CA PHE A 40 15.22 15.78 12.92
C PHE A 40 14.53 17.13 12.73
N TYR A 41 13.21 17.14 12.92
CA TYR A 41 12.41 18.35 12.64
C TYR A 41 12.70 19.47 13.63
N THR A 42 12.96 19.15 14.90
CA THR A 42 13.34 20.13 15.93
C THR A 42 14.71 20.78 15.68
N MET A 43 15.61 20.11 14.96
CA MET A 43 16.90 20.68 14.55
C MET A 43 16.77 21.74 13.43
N LEU A 44 15.65 21.80 12.73
CA LEU A 44 15.44 22.72 11.62
C LEU A 44 14.99 24.10 12.10
N THR A 45 15.48 25.15 11.44
CA THR A 45 14.92 26.50 11.64
C THR A 45 13.50 26.60 11.06
N PRO A 46 12.69 27.60 11.47
CA PRO A 46 11.34 27.81 10.91
C PRO A 46 11.35 27.92 9.37
N GLU A 47 12.35 28.57 8.79
CA GLU A 47 12.50 28.72 7.35
C GLU A 47 12.83 27.39 6.67
N GLN A 48 13.65 26.55 7.32
CA GLN A 48 13.95 25.20 6.82
C GLN A 48 12.74 24.30 6.90
N ARG A 49 11.96 24.34 8.00
CA ARG A 49 10.68 23.61 8.14
C ARG A 49 9.70 23.98 7.03
N SER A 50 9.56 25.28 6.75
CA SER A 50 8.70 25.76 5.66
C SER A 50 9.14 25.21 4.28
N LYS A 51 10.45 25.19 4.01
CA LYS A 51 10.99 24.60 2.76
C LYS A 51 10.77 23.10 2.66
N VAL A 52 10.89 22.36 3.77
CA VAL A 52 10.60 20.91 3.80
C VAL A 52 9.14 20.69 3.47
N LYS A 53 8.21 21.42 4.13
CA LYS A 53 6.77 21.36 3.83
C LYS A 53 6.48 21.62 2.36
N GLU A 54 7.03 22.70 1.81
CA GLU A 54 6.83 23.08 0.41
C GLU A 54 7.32 21.99 -0.56
N ARG A 55 8.49 21.42 -0.30
CA ARG A 55 9.04 20.32 -1.12
C ARG A 55 8.20 19.04 -1.01
N MET A 56 7.79 18.67 0.18
CA MET A 56 6.93 17.52 0.38
C MET A 56 5.57 17.71 -0.30
N SER A 57 4.96 18.89 -0.17
CA SER A 57 3.68 19.17 -0.83
C SER A 57 3.78 19.17 -2.36
N LYS A 58 4.89 19.64 -2.94
CA LYS A 58 5.13 19.62 -4.40
C LYS A 58 5.53 18.24 -4.91
N GLY A 59 6.40 17.52 -4.20
CA GLY A 59 6.89 16.22 -4.62
C GLY A 59 5.82 15.13 -4.63
N TRP A 60 4.86 15.23 -3.74
CA TRP A 60 3.76 14.27 -3.66
C TRP A 60 2.58 14.58 -4.58
N LYS A 61 2.43 15.86 -4.99
CA LYS A 61 1.41 16.24 -5.98
C LYS A 61 1.74 15.74 -7.39
N SER A 62 3.02 15.47 -7.69
CA SER A 62 3.37 15.50 -9.09
C SER A 62 3.48 14.17 -9.81
N HIS A 63 3.73 13.00 -9.21
CA HIS A 63 3.99 11.87 -10.10
C HIS A 63 3.71 10.44 -9.59
N HIS A 64 3.60 10.19 -8.30
CA HIS A 64 3.46 8.79 -7.87
C HIS A 64 2.02 8.29 -7.86
N PHE A 65 1.07 9.10 -7.41
CA PHE A 65 -0.34 8.72 -7.40
C PHE A 65 -1.01 8.82 -8.77
N GLU A 66 -0.74 9.89 -9.53
CA GLU A 66 -1.21 10.00 -10.93
C GLU A 66 -0.65 8.88 -11.81
N ARG A 67 0.57 8.41 -11.54
CA ARG A 67 1.17 7.31 -12.29
C ARG A 67 0.56 5.95 -11.94
N LEU A 68 0.09 5.75 -10.71
CA LEU A 68 -0.69 4.58 -10.31
C LEU A 68 -2.13 4.64 -10.84
N GLU A 69 -2.72 5.85 -10.91
CA GLU A 69 -4.03 6.06 -11.56
C GLU A 69 -3.95 5.90 -13.07
N SER A 70 -2.91 6.42 -13.70
CA SER A 70 -2.70 6.32 -15.14
C SER A 70 -2.15 4.95 -15.56
N SER A 71 -1.74 4.07 -14.63
CA SER A 71 -1.45 2.70 -14.95
C SER A 71 -2.77 2.03 -15.34
N ASN A 72 -3.09 2.16 -16.62
CA ASN A 72 -4.28 1.60 -17.24
C ASN A 72 -4.37 0.11 -16.85
N THR A 73 -5.49 -0.32 -16.27
CA THR A 73 -5.74 -1.73 -15.95
C THR A 73 -5.34 -2.62 -17.13
N SER A 74 -5.70 -2.19 -18.34
CA SER A 74 -5.34 -2.88 -19.58
C SER A 74 -3.82 -3.07 -19.75
N ARG A 75 -3.00 -2.11 -19.31
CA ARG A 75 -1.53 -2.26 -19.42
C ARG A 75 -0.97 -3.27 -18.41
N ILE A 76 -1.57 -3.32 -17.21
CA ILE A 76 -1.19 -4.31 -16.20
C ILE A 76 -1.58 -5.69 -16.70
N VAL A 77 -2.83 -5.85 -17.13
CA VAL A 77 -3.35 -7.13 -17.66
C VAL A 77 -2.57 -7.58 -18.87
N PHE A 78 -2.26 -6.69 -19.82
CA PHE A 78 -1.43 -7.00 -20.98
C PHE A 78 -0.03 -7.49 -20.60
N GLY A 79 0.61 -6.83 -19.62
CA GLY A 79 1.90 -7.29 -19.11
C GLY A 79 1.83 -8.66 -18.46
N MET A 80 0.75 -8.95 -17.74
CA MET A 80 0.50 -10.26 -17.11
C MET A 80 0.17 -11.32 -18.16
N SER A 81 -0.60 -10.96 -19.18
CA SER A 81 -0.96 -11.84 -20.30
C SER A 81 0.28 -12.36 -21.01
N ILE A 82 1.21 -11.45 -21.37
CA ILE A 82 2.48 -11.85 -22.00
C ILE A 82 3.35 -12.69 -21.04
N ALA A 83 3.39 -12.34 -19.75
CA ALA A 83 4.27 -13.01 -18.79
C ALA A 83 3.79 -14.42 -18.40
N LEU A 84 2.47 -14.64 -18.40
CA LEU A 84 1.82 -15.83 -17.89
C LEU A 84 1.07 -16.64 -18.96
N ASP A 85 0.98 -16.10 -20.19
CA ASP A 85 0.22 -16.71 -21.29
C ASP A 85 -1.25 -16.91 -20.89
N LEU A 86 -1.91 -15.78 -20.50
CA LEU A 86 -3.30 -15.79 -20.09
C LEU A 86 -4.23 -15.97 -21.29
N ASP A 87 -5.32 -16.70 -21.10
CA ASP A 87 -6.42 -16.73 -22.06
C ASP A 87 -7.38 -15.53 -21.89
N ASP A 88 -8.29 -15.34 -22.85
CA ASP A 88 -9.24 -14.22 -22.89
C ASP A 88 -10.14 -14.18 -21.62
N ILE A 89 -10.49 -15.34 -21.06
CA ILE A 89 -11.34 -15.44 -19.86
C ILE A 89 -10.54 -14.98 -18.64
N GLN A 90 -9.31 -15.45 -18.50
CA GLN A 90 -8.41 -15.04 -17.41
C GLN A 90 -8.10 -13.54 -17.46
N GLU A 91 -7.87 -12.97 -18.66
CA GLU A 91 -7.67 -11.52 -18.83
C GLU A 91 -8.89 -10.72 -18.34
N GLN A 92 -10.10 -11.18 -18.68
CA GLN A 92 -11.34 -10.54 -18.25
C GLN A 92 -11.54 -10.63 -16.74
N GLU A 93 -11.30 -11.81 -16.14
CA GLU A 93 -11.43 -12.02 -14.70
C GLU A 93 -10.41 -11.21 -13.91
N ILE A 94 -9.15 -11.15 -14.33
CA ILE A 94 -8.11 -10.31 -13.72
C ILE A 94 -8.46 -8.82 -13.87
N THR A 95 -8.99 -8.40 -15.01
CA THR A 95 -9.46 -7.03 -15.24
C THR A 95 -10.55 -6.66 -14.22
N ASN A 96 -11.53 -7.53 -14.03
CA ASN A 96 -12.62 -7.33 -13.08
C ASN A 96 -12.10 -7.29 -11.63
N LEU A 97 -11.19 -8.18 -11.28
CA LEU A 97 -10.56 -8.22 -9.96
C LEU A 97 -9.81 -6.91 -9.67
N ILE A 98 -8.95 -6.44 -10.59
CA ILE A 98 -8.21 -5.18 -10.45
C ILE A 98 -9.16 -4.00 -10.27
N ASN A 99 -10.21 -3.92 -11.09
CA ASN A 99 -11.18 -2.82 -11.02
C ASN A 99 -11.95 -2.84 -9.69
N THR A 100 -12.31 -4.02 -9.19
CA THR A 100 -12.96 -4.19 -7.89
C THR A 100 -12.06 -3.73 -6.74
N LEU A 101 -10.80 -4.14 -6.74
CA LEU A 101 -9.82 -3.73 -5.73
C LEU A 101 -9.56 -2.21 -5.79
N ARG A 102 -9.50 -1.64 -7.00
CA ARG A 102 -9.35 -0.18 -7.19
C ARG A 102 -10.54 0.60 -6.66
N GLY A 103 -11.76 0.18 -6.97
CA GLY A 103 -12.96 0.84 -6.44
C GLY A 103 -12.96 0.92 -4.91
N LYS A 104 -12.52 -0.16 -4.24
CA LYS A 104 -12.38 -0.18 -2.78
C LYS A 104 -11.15 0.59 -2.26
N SER A 105 -10.16 0.86 -3.09
CA SER A 105 -8.96 1.62 -2.71
C SER A 105 -9.14 3.15 -2.77
N GLU A 106 -10.20 3.65 -3.39
CA GLU A 106 -10.43 5.10 -3.50
C GLU A 106 -10.64 5.77 -2.13
N GLU A 107 -11.35 5.10 -1.22
CA GLU A 107 -11.48 5.57 0.17
C GLU A 107 -10.11 5.65 0.87
N ILE A 108 -9.25 4.66 0.66
CA ILE A 108 -7.90 4.63 1.22
C ILE A 108 -7.09 5.82 0.69
N LYS A 109 -7.23 6.13 -0.59
CA LYS A 109 -6.55 7.25 -1.23
C LYS A 109 -6.98 8.60 -0.64
N GLN A 110 -8.28 8.82 -0.50
CA GLN A 110 -8.80 10.05 0.08
C GLN A 110 -8.31 10.23 1.52
N ARG A 111 -8.39 9.18 2.32
CA ARG A 111 -7.87 9.16 3.69
C ARG A 111 -6.36 9.42 3.76
N HIS A 112 -5.60 8.93 2.79
CA HIS A 112 -4.17 9.18 2.71
C HIS A 112 -3.86 10.66 2.44
N ILE A 113 -4.68 11.33 1.65
CA ILE A 113 -4.57 12.78 1.40
C ILE A 113 -4.86 13.54 2.70
N GLU A 114 -5.94 13.22 3.39
CA GLU A 114 -6.33 13.84 4.66
C GLU A 114 -5.24 13.70 5.72
N LEU A 115 -4.76 12.47 5.96
CA LEU A 115 -3.69 12.21 6.92
C LEU A 115 -2.41 13.01 6.61
N ARG A 116 -2.07 13.13 5.33
CA ARG A 116 -0.90 13.92 4.91
C ARG A 116 -1.07 15.39 5.29
N GLU A 117 -2.25 15.95 5.13
CA GLU A 117 -2.55 17.32 5.51
C GLU A 117 -2.44 17.50 7.03
N GLU A 118 -2.98 16.56 7.80
CA GLU A 118 -2.86 16.54 9.26
C GLU A 118 -1.39 16.46 9.72
N ILE A 119 -0.59 15.57 9.12
CA ILE A 119 0.85 15.51 9.41
C ILE A 119 1.52 16.86 9.12
N TYR A 120 1.18 17.52 8.02
CA TYR A 120 1.74 18.83 7.70
C TYR A 120 1.36 19.89 8.71
N GLU A 121 0.15 19.90 9.24
CA GLU A 121 -0.28 20.82 10.28
C GLU A 121 0.51 20.59 11.57
N HIS A 122 0.70 19.35 11.99
CA HIS A 122 1.53 19.03 13.16
C HIS A 122 3.00 19.40 12.95
N MET A 123 3.52 19.26 11.73
CA MET A 123 4.88 19.70 11.39
C MET A 123 5.08 21.22 11.51
N LEU A 124 4.02 22.03 11.48
CA LEU A 124 4.13 23.48 11.64
C LEU A 124 4.12 23.92 13.11
N GLN A 125 3.78 23.04 14.03
CA GLN A 125 3.80 23.33 15.45
C GLN A 125 5.25 23.49 15.95
N ASP A 126 5.44 24.32 16.97
CA ASP A 126 6.72 24.53 17.61
C ASP A 126 6.53 24.57 19.15
N PRO A 127 6.93 23.55 19.88
CA PRO A 127 7.60 22.32 19.43
C PRO A 127 6.63 21.33 18.73
N VAL A 128 7.18 20.46 17.87
CA VAL A 128 6.43 19.33 17.33
C VAL A 128 6.18 18.31 18.44
N ASN A 129 4.93 17.92 18.61
CA ASN A 129 4.55 16.93 19.62
C ASN A 129 4.71 15.52 19.03
N VAL A 130 5.57 14.69 19.65
CA VAL A 130 5.82 13.29 19.23
C VAL A 130 4.56 12.46 19.39
N GLU A 131 3.82 12.62 20.48
CA GLU A 131 2.61 11.86 20.78
C GLU A 131 1.52 12.07 19.72
N ASP A 132 1.38 13.30 19.21
CA ASP A 132 0.45 13.59 18.11
C ASP A 132 0.86 12.90 16.82
N VAL A 133 2.17 12.88 16.50
CA VAL A 133 2.69 12.17 15.33
C VAL A 133 2.50 10.66 15.46
N GLU A 134 2.75 10.09 16.63
CA GLU A 134 2.51 8.68 16.92
C GLU A 134 1.03 8.33 16.78
N ALA A 135 0.13 9.13 17.35
CA ALA A 135 -1.32 8.92 17.25
C ALA A 135 -1.82 8.94 15.80
N LEU A 136 -1.30 9.83 14.97
CA LEU A 136 -1.61 9.86 13.54
C LEU A 136 -1.12 8.61 12.80
N LEU A 137 0.10 8.15 13.11
CA LEU A 137 0.66 6.94 12.53
C LEU A 137 -0.14 5.69 12.96
N ASP A 138 -0.57 5.63 14.23
CA ASP A 138 -1.38 4.54 14.76
C ASP A 138 -2.79 4.52 14.15
N ALA A 139 -3.41 5.68 13.99
CA ALA A 139 -4.70 5.79 13.31
C ALA A 139 -4.60 5.28 11.87
N ARG A 140 -3.55 5.66 11.16
CA ARG A 140 -3.28 5.17 9.81
C ARG A 140 -3.00 3.68 9.76
N TRP A 141 -2.26 3.18 10.77
CA TRP A 141 -1.98 1.77 10.93
C TRP A 141 -3.27 0.95 11.00
N SER A 142 -4.17 1.33 11.91
CA SER A 142 -5.45 0.66 12.14
C SER A 142 -6.32 0.65 10.89
N GLU A 143 -6.30 1.75 10.12
CA GLU A 143 -7.04 1.85 8.87
C GLU A 143 -6.52 0.87 7.81
N VAL A 144 -5.21 0.81 7.59
CA VAL A 144 -4.62 -0.14 6.63
C VAL A 144 -4.85 -1.57 7.09
N GLN A 145 -4.71 -1.85 8.40
CA GLN A 145 -4.97 -3.17 8.97
C GLN A 145 -6.40 -3.64 8.67
N SER A 146 -7.39 -2.75 8.74
CA SER A 146 -8.78 -3.08 8.42
C SER A 146 -8.99 -3.51 6.96
N LYS A 147 -8.04 -3.24 6.06
CA LYS A 147 -8.10 -3.60 4.64
C LYS A 147 -7.31 -4.87 4.30
N LEU A 148 -6.54 -5.43 5.23
CA LEU A 148 -5.77 -6.66 4.98
C LEU A 148 -6.65 -7.84 4.55
N PRO A 149 -7.85 -8.07 5.12
CA PRO A 149 -8.73 -9.13 4.65
C PRO A 149 -9.15 -8.98 3.18
N LEU A 150 -9.34 -7.73 2.71
CA LEU A 150 -9.62 -7.46 1.30
C LEU A 150 -8.45 -7.84 0.40
N LEU A 151 -7.22 -7.57 0.81
CA LEU A 151 -6.02 -7.95 0.06
C LEU A 151 -5.82 -9.46 0.07
N ALA A 152 -6.09 -10.12 1.20
CA ALA A 152 -6.03 -11.58 1.31
C ALA A 152 -7.05 -12.25 0.37
N GLN A 153 -8.29 -11.74 0.34
CA GLN A 153 -9.31 -12.23 -0.59
C GLN A 153 -8.90 -12.00 -2.04
N GLY A 154 -8.44 -10.79 -2.37
CA GLY A 154 -7.97 -10.48 -3.74
C GLY A 154 -6.82 -11.37 -4.20
N PHE A 155 -5.92 -11.74 -3.28
CA PHE A 155 -4.86 -12.71 -3.58
C PHE A 155 -5.42 -14.12 -3.85
N ALA A 156 -6.38 -14.58 -3.04
CA ALA A 156 -7.02 -15.88 -3.23
C ALA A 156 -7.82 -15.92 -4.55
N ASP A 157 -8.56 -14.86 -4.85
CA ASP A 157 -9.31 -14.74 -6.12
C ASP A 157 -8.33 -14.78 -7.31
N PHE A 158 -7.25 -14.03 -7.25
CA PHE A 158 -6.19 -14.06 -8.27
C PHE A 158 -5.59 -15.45 -8.44
N HIS A 159 -5.30 -16.13 -7.33
CA HIS A 159 -4.77 -17.48 -7.35
C HIS A 159 -5.72 -18.46 -8.06
N THR A 160 -7.03 -18.35 -7.86
CA THR A 160 -8.02 -19.26 -8.49
C THR A 160 -8.17 -19.04 -10.00
N ILE A 161 -7.92 -17.83 -10.50
CA ILE A 161 -7.93 -17.51 -11.93
C ILE A 161 -6.78 -18.23 -12.67
N LEU A 162 -5.66 -18.43 -11.99
CA LEU A 162 -4.43 -18.96 -12.59
C LEU A 162 -4.38 -20.48 -12.60
N THR A 163 -3.84 -21.07 -13.67
CA THR A 163 -3.47 -22.49 -13.71
C THR A 163 -2.26 -22.76 -12.81
N GLN A 164 -2.05 -24.02 -12.47
CA GLN A 164 -0.89 -24.43 -11.67
C GLN A 164 0.44 -24.01 -12.32
N GLU A 165 0.57 -24.18 -13.65
CA GLU A 165 1.79 -23.78 -14.36
C GLU A 165 2.05 -22.28 -14.28
N GLN A 166 0.98 -21.46 -14.39
CA GLN A 166 1.08 -20.00 -14.28
C GLN A 166 1.47 -19.59 -12.87
N ARG A 167 0.94 -20.25 -11.83
CA ARG A 167 1.32 -20.00 -10.42
C ARG A 167 2.78 -20.33 -10.15
N VAL A 168 3.30 -21.43 -10.72
CA VAL A 168 4.72 -21.79 -10.62
C VAL A 168 5.60 -20.74 -11.30
N LYS A 169 5.22 -20.27 -12.50
CA LYS A 169 5.95 -19.21 -13.21
C LYS A 169 6.06 -17.93 -12.37
N ILE A 170 5.01 -17.56 -11.62
CA ILE A 170 5.05 -16.40 -10.72
C ILE A 170 6.05 -16.65 -9.58
N ALA A 171 5.95 -17.80 -8.91
CA ALA A 171 6.78 -18.12 -7.76
C ALA A 171 8.28 -18.21 -8.09
N GLU A 172 8.63 -18.53 -9.34
CA GLU A 172 10.03 -18.61 -9.79
C GLU A 172 10.61 -17.24 -10.18
N LYS A 173 9.77 -16.26 -10.54
CA LYS A 173 10.24 -14.93 -10.99
C LYS A 173 10.43 -13.93 -9.87
N PHE A 174 9.84 -14.15 -8.71
CA PHE A 174 9.82 -13.25 -7.57
C PHE A 174 10.35 -13.92 -6.29
#